data_01465a3eeb0fc54a79b014b5005abf91
#
_entry.id   01465a3eeb0fc54a79b014b5005abf91
#
_cell.length_a   1.000
_cell.length_b   1.000
_cell.length_c   1.000
_cell.angle_alpha   90.00
_cell.angle_beta   90.00
_cell.angle_gamma   90.00
#
_symmetry.space_group_name_H-M   'P 1'
#
loop_
_entity.id
_entity.type
_entity.pdbx_description
1 polymer ?
#
loop_
_entity_poly.entity_id
_entity_poly.type
_entity_poly.pdbx_seq_one_letter_code
_entity_poly.pdbx_strand_id
1 'polypeptide(L)'
;MSLLIKTARHLDAPVDLLVRHGKIVTMTPAGHHTYDSREVFDAQGLMLMPSCTDAHVHLREPGFEYKEDIASGLEAAARGGFGNVMCMANTKPVNDTASITRAMLESARNSHPQGPRLCPIAAATVGLKGEEMAPLAELKDAGCVAVSNDGRPLDNAELVRRIMEY
;
A
#
# COMPACT_ATOMS: atom_id res chain seq x y z
N MET A 1 -19.17 5.21 10.67
CA MET A 1 -19.61 5.11 9.28
C MET A 1 -20.06 3.68 9.03
N SER A 2 -21.21 3.49 8.37
CA SER A 2 -21.79 2.19 8.05
C SER A 2 -22.22 2.23 6.59
N LEU A 3 -21.77 1.24 5.80
CA LEU A 3 -22.07 1.09 4.38
C LEU A 3 -22.64 -0.31 4.14
N LEU A 4 -23.78 -0.38 3.47
CA LEU A 4 -24.33 -1.61 2.95
C LEU A 4 -24.08 -1.70 1.44
N ILE A 5 -23.33 -2.70 1.02
CA ILE A 5 -23.11 -3.02 -0.39
C ILE A 5 -24.09 -4.14 -0.76
N LYS A 6 -24.97 -3.88 -1.70
CA LYS A 6 -26.04 -4.80 -2.14
C LYS A 6 -25.70 -5.42 -3.49
N THR A 7 -26.19 -6.62 -3.69
CA THR A 7 -26.17 -7.32 -4.98
C THR A 7 -24.78 -7.41 -5.64
N ALA A 8 -23.72 -7.46 -4.80
CA ALA A 8 -22.39 -7.79 -5.29
C ALA A 8 -22.29 -9.28 -5.63
N ARG A 9 -21.41 -9.66 -6.52
CA ARG A 9 -21.12 -11.06 -6.85
C ARG A 9 -19.80 -11.48 -6.21
N HIS A 10 -19.88 -12.39 -5.24
CA HIS A 10 -18.70 -13.02 -4.63
C HIS A 10 -18.57 -14.44 -5.17
N LEU A 11 -17.50 -14.73 -5.90
CA LEU A 11 -17.38 -15.95 -6.71
C LEU A 11 -18.60 -16.03 -7.66
N ASP A 12 -19.42 -17.07 -7.56
CA ASP A 12 -20.60 -17.28 -8.41
C ASP A 12 -21.93 -16.95 -7.71
N ALA A 13 -21.90 -16.41 -6.50
CA ALA A 13 -23.08 -16.12 -5.70
C ALA A 13 -23.33 -14.60 -5.53
N PRO A 14 -24.58 -14.13 -5.66
CA PRO A 14 -24.95 -12.77 -5.31
C PRO A 14 -24.97 -12.62 -3.77
N VAL A 15 -24.35 -11.56 -3.27
CA VAL A 15 -24.21 -11.29 -1.84
C VAL A 15 -24.48 -9.83 -1.49
N ASP A 16 -24.88 -9.62 -0.24
CA ASP A 16 -24.94 -8.30 0.39
C ASP A 16 -23.88 -8.24 1.51
N LEU A 17 -23.17 -7.12 1.63
CA LEU A 17 -22.13 -6.91 2.63
C LEU A 17 -22.46 -5.70 3.50
N LEU A 18 -22.30 -5.87 4.81
CA LEU A 18 -22.30 -4.76 5.75
C LEU A 18 -20.86 -4.43 6.16
N VAL A 19 -20.46 -3.18 5.91
CA VAL A 19 -19.18 -2.63 6.35
C VAL A 19 -19.43 -1.63 7.49
N ARG A 20 -18.74 -1.77 8.61
CA ARG A 20 -18.74 -0.81 9.73
C ARG A 20 -17.32 -0.51 10.16
N HIS A 21 -17.02 0.77 10.36
CA HIS A 21 -15.68 1.21 10.79
C HIS A 21 -14.54 0.63 9.93
N GLY A 22 -14.74 0.58 8.60
CA GLY A 22 -13.74 0.08 7.65
C GLY A 22 -13.56 -1.45 7.64
N LYS A 23 -14.45 -2.22 8.32
CA LYS A 23 -14.38 -3.68 8.38
C LYS A 23 -15.66 -4.32 7.87
N ILE A 24 -15.53 -5.40 7.12
CA ILE A 24 -16.66 -6.25 6.77
C ILE A 24 -17.15 -6.94 8.04
N VAL A 25 -18.39 -6.62 8.45
CA VAL A 25 -19.02 -7.19 9.65
C VAL A 25 -19.73 -8.49 9.32
N THR A 26 -20.38 -8.52 8.16
CA THR A 26 -21.10 -9.69 7.69
C THR A 26 -21.25 -9.69 6.18
N MET A 27 -21.41 -10.87 5.62
CA MET A 27 -21.76 -11.13 4.24
C MET A 27 -22.87 -12.17 4.21
N THR A 28 -23.96 -11.86 3.54
CA THR A 28 -25.16 -12.73 3.44
C THR A 28 -25.56 -12.90 1.97
N PRO A 29 -26.32 -13.95 1.63
CA PRO A 29 -26.96 -14.00 0.31
C PRO A 29 -27.75 -12.73 0.00
N ALA A 30 -27.76 -12.29 -1.25
CA ALA A 30 -28.42 -11.06 -1.65
C ALA A 30 -29.91 -11.06 -1.29
N GLY A 31 -30.41 -9.95 -0.76
CA GLY A 31 -31.79 -9.80 -0.32
C GLY A 31 -32.10 -10.39 1.07
N HIS A 32 -31.16 -11.04 1.73
CA HIS A 32 -31.35 -11.63 3.07
C HIS A 32 -30.78 -10.76 4.21
N HIS A 33 -30.39 -9.50 3.91
CA HIS A 33 -29.93 -8.60 4.96
C HIS A 33 -31.10 -8.01 5.76
N THR A 34 -30.91 -7.92 7.08
CA THR A 34 -31.84 -7.27 8.02
C THR A 34 -31.27 -5.97 8.58
N TYR A 35 -30.21 -5.45 7.92
CA TYR A 35 -29.45 -4.32 8.42
C TYR A 35 -29.92 -3.01 7.80
N ASP A 36 -30.11 -2.02 8.63
CA ASP A 36 -30.27 -0.65 8.22
C ASP A 36 -28.89 0.04 8.18
N SER A 37 -28.62 0.75 7.10
CA SER A 37 -27.39 1.51 6.92
C SER A 37 -27.71 2.88 6.33
N ARG A 38 -26.97 3.92 6.80
CA ARG A 38 -27.13 5.28 6.26
C ARG A 38 -26.67 5.42 4.83
N GLU A 39 -25.71 4.57 4.42
CA GLU A 39 -25.15 4.56 3.08
C GLU A 39 -25.41 3.19 2.47
N VAL A 40 -25.97 3.19 1.26
CA VAL A 40 -26.25 1.98 0.49
C VAL A 40 -25.63 2.13 -0.89
N PHE A 41 -24.82 1.17 -1.28
CA PHE A 41 -24.27 1.04 -2.61
C PHE A 41 -24.82 -0.22 -3.29
N ASP A 42 -25.55 -0.05 -4.37
CA ASP A 42 -26.02 -1.17 -5.18
C ASP A 42 -24.95 -1.53 -6.21
N ALA A 43 -24.30 -2.66 -6.01
CA ALA A 43 -23.24 -3.13 -6.88
C ALA A 43 -23.74 -3.74 -8.21
N GLN A 44 -25.05 -3.99 -8.35
CA GLN A 44 -25.67 -4.44 -9.62
C GLN A 44 -24.94 -5.63 -10.28
N GLY A 45 -24.46 -6.57 -9.47
CA GLY A 45 -23.73 -7.74 -9.95
C GLY A 45 -22.23 -7.53 -10.19
N LEU A 46 -21.68 -6.36 -9.84
CA LEU A 46 -20.23 -6.15 -9.86
C LEU A 46 -19.52 -7.19 -9.01
N MET A 47 -18.37 -7.66 -9.49
CA MET A 47 -17.58 -8.65 -8.80
C MET A 47 -16.93 -8.07 -7.53
N LEU A 48 -17.14 -8.77 -6.43
CA LEU A 48 -16.42 -8.51 -5.18
C LEU A 48 -15.13 -9.31 -5.17
N MET A 49 -14.02 -8.63 -5.04
CA MET A 49 -12.70 -9.24 -4.96
C MET A 49 -11.81 -8.47 -3.96
N PRO A 50 -10.75 -9.08 -3.41
CA PRO A 50 -9.74 -8.33 -2.68
C PRO A 50 -9.16 -7.22 -3.55
N SER A 51 -8.83 -6.06 -2.93
CA SER A 51 -8.15 -4.99 -3.65
C SER A 51 -6.80 -5.46 -4.20
N CYS A 52 -6.40 -4.92 -5.33
CA CYS A 52 -5.09 -5.21 -5.92
C CYS A 52 -3.96 -4.63 -5.06
N THR A 53 -2.76 -5.22 -5.17
CA THR A 53 -1.52 -4.68 -4.62
C THR A 53 -0.59 -4.35 -5.77
N ASP A 54 -0.13 -3.10 -5.83
CA ASP A 54 0.94 -2.72 -6.73
C ASP A 54 2.28 -2.90 -6.00
N ALA A 55 3.08 -3.85 -6.46
CA ALA A 55 4.31 -4.23 -5.79
C ALA A 55 5.53 -3.40 -6.21
N HIS A 56 5.39 -2.48 -7.19
CA HIS A 56 6.50 -1.68 -7.69
C HIS A 56 6.03 -0.35 -8.27
N VAL A 57 6.01 0.69 -7.45
CA VAL A 57 5.68 2.05 -7.90
C VAL A 57 6.70 3.08 -7.42
N HIS A 58 6.68 4.25 -8.07
CA HIS A 58 7.52 5.38 -7.71
C HIS A 58 6.65 6.59 -7.40
N LEU A 59 6.45 6.90 -6.12
CA LEU A 59 5.69 8.08 -5.69
C LEU A 59 6.55 9.35 -5.59
N ARG A 60 7.86 9.23 -5.79
CA ARG A 60 8.80 10.34 -5.98
C ARG A 60 8.98 11.29 -4.78
N GLU A 61 8.10 11.26 -3.80
CA GLU A 61 8.19 12.01 -2.55
C GLU A 61 8.91 11.14 -1.49
N PRO A 62 9.90 11.72 -0.77
CA PRO A 62 10.37 13.10 -0.85
C PRO A 62 11.34 13.37 -2.02
N GLY A 63 11.38 14.65 -2.46
CA GLY A 63 12.44 15.25 -3.24
C GLY A 63 12.29 15.30 -4.75
N PHE A 64 11.26 14.67 -5.31
CA PHE A 64 10.93 14.71 -6.74
C PHE A 64 9.44 14.96 -6.97
N GLU A 65 8.79 15.71 -6.08
CA GLU A 65 7.34 15.97 -6.05
C GLU A 65 6.83 16.63 -7.34
N TYR A 66 7.71 17.24 -8.12
CA TYR A 66 7.39 17.78 -9.45
C TYR A 66 7.06 16.72 -10.50
N LYS A 67 7.37 15.42 -10.21
CA LYS A 67 7.04 14.29 -11.08
C LYS A 67 5.80 13.55 -10.61
N GLU A 68 5.70 13.33 -9.30
CA GLU A 68 4.63 12.65 -8.59
C GLU A 68 4.80 12.92 -7.10
N ASP A 69 3.71 12.91 -6.34
CA ASP A 69 3.72 12.95 -4.89
C ASP A 69 2.88 11.79 -4.31
N ILE A 70 2.99 11.59 -3.00
CA ILE A 70 2.29 10.50 -2.31
C ILE A 70 0.77 10.68 -2.42
N ALA A 71 0.26 11.91 -2.35
CA ALA A 71 -1.17 12.17 -2.39
C ALA A 71 -1.77 11.81 -3.75
N SER A 72 -1.19 12.31 -4.85
CA SER A 72 -1.68 12.06 -6.20
C SER A 72 -1.51 10.60 -6.62
N GLY A 73 -0.38 9.97 -6.24
CA GLY A 73 -0.15 8.57 -6.54
C GLY A 73 -1.09 7.62 -5.80
N LEU A 74 -1.42 7.89 -4.52
CA LEU A 74 -2.41 7.12 -3.78
C LEU A 74 -3.83 7.34 -4.31
N GLU A 75 -4.18 8.55 -4.75
CA GLU A 75 -5.46 8.82 -5.41
C GLU A 75 -5.58 8.03 -6.73
N ALA A 76 -4.53 8.00 -7.55
CA ALA A 76 -4.49 7.20 -8.76
C ALA A 76 -4.63 5.70 -8.47
N ALA A 77 -3.96 5.21 -7.44
CA ALA A 77 -4.06 3.83 -6.97
C ALA A 77 -5.50 3.48 -6.54
N ALA A 78 -6.15 4.35 -5.76
CA ALA A 78 -7.54 4.17 -5.33
C ALA A 78 -8.48 4.03 -6.52
N ARG A 79 -8.34 4.91 -7.52
CA ARG A 79 -9.13 4.88 -8.77
C ARG A 79 -8.87 3.63 -9.59
N GLY A 80 -7.65 3.08 -9.52
CA GLY A 80 -7.27 1.81 -10.15
C GLY A 80 -7.69 0.54 -9.42
N GLY A 81 -8.29 0.66 -8.20
CA GLY A 81 -8.68 -0.49 -7.39
C GLY A 81 -7.53 -1.11 -6.58
N PHE A 82 -6.42 -0.40 -6.44
CA PHE A 82 -5.30 -0.83 -5.62
C PHE A 82 -5.51 -0.40 -4.17
N GLY A 83 -5.50 -1.36 -3.25
CA GLY A 83 -5.60 -1.12 -1.81
C GLY A 83 -4.25 -1.06 -1.11
N ASN A 84 -3.19 -1.55 -1.75
CA ASN A 84 -1.82 -1.48 -1.25
C ASN A 84 -0.88 -1.04 -2.38
N VAL A 85 0.07 -0.18 -2.01
CA VAL A 85 1.04 0.42 -2.95
C VAL A 85 2.43 0.30 -2.35
N MET A 86 3.30 -0.50 -2.98
CA MET A 86 4.68 -0.68 -2.53
C MET A 86 5.59 0.33 -3.24
N CYS A 87 6.01 1.37 -2.51
CA CYS A 87 6.77 2.48 -3.05
C CYS A 87 8.28 2.23 -2.94
N MET A 88 8.98 2.36 -4.07
CA MET A 88 10.42 2.18 -4.17
C MET A 88 11.22 3.25 -3.44
N ALA A 89 12.44 2.89 -3.01
CA ALA A 89 13.30 3.68 -2.15
C ALA A 89 14.04 4.83 -2.84
N ASN A 90 13.94 4.96 -4.17
CA ASN A 90 14.71 5.93 -4.97
C ASN A 90 14.14 7.36 -4.93
N THR A 91 13.97 7.86 -3.74
CA THR A 91 13.57 9.23 -3.37
C THR A 91 14.81 10.12 -3.11
N LYS A 92 14.62 11.37 -2.75
CA LYS A 92 15.71 12.30 -2.38
C LYS A 92 15.32 13.09 -1.12
N PRO A 93 15.89 12.75 0.05
CA PRO A 93 16.87 11.68 0.25
C PRO A 93 16.31 10.28 -0.03
N VAL A 94 17.21 9.32 -0.26
CA VAL A 94 16.87 7.90 -0.44
C VAL A 94 16.20 7.36 0.82
N ASN A 95 15.20 6.48 0.68
CA ASN A 95 14.56 5.83 1.82
C ASN A 95 15.46 4.74 2.42
N ASP A 96 16.54 5.17 3.05
CA ASP A 96 17.55 4.35 3.74
C ASP A 96 17.66 4.63 5.23
N THR A 97 16.75 5.44 5.78
CA THR A 97 16.66 5.75 7.20
C THR A 97 15.23 5.70 7.73
N ALA A 98 15.07 5.35 9.00
CA ALA A 98 13.77 5.26 9.66
C ALA A 98 12.97 6.59 9.63
N SER A 99 13.67 7.74 9.66
CA SER A 99 13.02 9.05 9.63
C SER A 99 12.33 9.33 8.29
N ILE A 100 12.95 8.96 7.17
CA ILE A 100 12.36 9.13 5.83
C ILE A 100 11.14 8.21 5.69
N THR A 101 11.27 6.94 6.08
CA THR A 101 10.14 5.99 6.08
C THR A 101 8.94 6.53 6.87
N ARG A 102 9.17 7.05 8.09
CA ARG A 102 8.09 7.62 8.91
C ARG A 102 7.45 8.85 8.28
N ALA A 103 8.25 9.73 7.67
CA ALA A 103 7.73 10.90 6.98
C ALA A 103 6.84 10.51 5.79
N MET A 104 7.24 9.54 4.97
CA MET A 104 6.42 9.00 3.87
C MET A 104 5.09 8.43 4.38
N LEU A 105 5.12 7.64 5.45
CA LEU A 105 3.93 7.06 6.05
C LEU A 105 3.01 8.13 6.67
N GLU A 106 3.57 9.20 7.22
CA GLU A 106 2.80 10.32 7.74
C GLU A 106 2.14 11.12 6.62
N SER A 107 2.86 11.42 5.53
CA SER A 107 2.31 12.07 4.33
C SER A 107 1.12 11.26 3.78
N ALA A 108 1.27 9.94 3.65
CA ALA A 108 0.20 9.07 3.19
C ALA A 108 -1.04 9.09 4.10
N ARG A 109 -0.84 9.04 5.43
CA ARG A 109 -1.95 9.10 6.40
C ARG A 109 -2.67 10.44 6.37
N ASN A 110 -1.96 11.52 6.17
CA ASN A 110 -2.52 12.86 6.14
C ASN A 110 -3.31 13.12 4.85
N SER A 111 -2.82 12.65 3.71
CA SER A 111 -3.47 12.84 2.41
C SER A 111 -4.63 11.86 2.17
N HIS A 112 -4.48 10.60 2.55
CA HIS A 112 -5.48 9.54 2.34
C HIS A 112 -5.68 8.67 3.59
N PRO A 113 -6.31 9.18 4.66
CA PRO A 113 -6.48 8.47 5.94
C PRO A 113 -7.31 7.18 5.82
N GLN A 114 -8.12 7.04 4.78
CA GLN A 114 -8.96 5.87 4.49
C GLN A 114 -8.70 5.31 3.08
N GLY A 115 -7.65 5.79 2.42
CA GLY A 115 -7.28 5.40 1.07
C GLY A 115 -6.39 4.15 1.03
N PRO A 116 -5.73 3.92 -0.11
CA PRO A 116 -4.76 2.85 -0.25
C PRO A 116 -3.65 2.95 0.80
N ARG A 117 -3.20 1.80 1.26
CA ARG A 117 -2.08 1.73 2.21
C ARG A 117 -0.76 1.92 1.47
N LEU A 118 0.01 2.91 1.88
CA LEU A 118 1.41 3.01 1.48
C LEU A 118 2.22 1.93 2.21
N CYS A 119 3.00 1.16 1.45
CA CYS A 119 3.91 0.13 1.92
C CYS A 119 5.33 0.49 1.45
N PRO A 120 6.11 1.27 2.21
CA PRO A 120 7.43 1.70 1.78
C PRO A 120 8.39 0.52 1.62
N ILE A 121 9.17 0.53 0.55
CA ILE A 121 10.32 -0.35 0.35
C ILE A 121 11.57 0.42 0.80
N ALA A 122 12.41 -0.20 1.60
CA ALA A 122 13.67 0.36 2.03
C ALA A 122 14.75 0.20 0.95
N ALA A 123 15.72 1.10 0.89
CA ALA A 123 16.95 0.84 0.18
C ALA A 123 17.70 -0.33 0.83
N ALA A 124 18.15 -1.28 0.04
CA ALA A 124 18.95 -2.40 0.54
C ALA A 124 20.35 -1.94 1.00
N THR A 125 20.84 -0.86 0.38
CA THR A 125 22.15 -0.27 0.69
C THR A 125 22.05 1.23 0.88
N VAL A 126 22.94 1.78 1.70
CA VAL A 126 23.02 3.22 1.99
C VAL A 126 23.16 3.99 0.68
N GLY A 127 22.24 4.94 0.46
CA GLY A 127 22.20 5.76 -0.75
C GLY A 127 21.99 4.98 -2.06
N LEU A 128 21.56 3.70 -2.02
CA LEU A 128 21.44 2.80 -3.17
C LEU A 128 22.79 2.56 -3.88
N LYS A 129 23.92 2.68 -3.18
CA LYS A 129 25.26 2.60 -3.80
C LYS A 129 25.78 1.18 -4.03
N GLY A 130 25.17 0.17 -3.40
CA GLY A 130 25.64 -1.22 -3.50
C GLY A 130 26.89 -1.53 -2.68
N GLU A 131 27.30 -0.66 -1.76
CA GLU A 131 28.57 -0.73 -1.01
C GLU A 131 28.36 -1.18 0.42
N GLU A 132 27.39 -0.58 1.13
CA GLU A 132 27.12 -0.77 2.54
C GLU A 132 25.64 -1.10 2.76
N MET A 133 25.35 -2.11 3.57
CA MET A 133 23.97 -2.48 3.93
C MET A 133 23.29 -1.37 4.72
N ALA A 134 22.08 -1.00 4.33
CA ALA A 134 21.26 -0.06 5.09
C ALA A 134 20.85 -0.67 6.46
N PRO A 135 20.42 0.14 7.44
CA PRO A 135 19.99 -0.35 8.77
C PRO A 135 18.62 -1.01 8.68
N LEU A 136 18.56 -2.22 8.11
CA LEU A 136 17.32 -2.90 7.70
C LEU A 136 16.37 -3.16 8.87
N ALA A 137 16.89 -3.49 10.08
CA ALA A 137 16.04 -3.66 11.27
C ALA A 137 15.29 -2.38 11.62
N GLU A 138 15.99 -1.24 11.65
CA GLU A 138 15.38 0.06 11.97
C GLU A 138 14.34 0.47 10.89
N LEU A 139 14.63 0.16 9.62
CA LEU A 139 13.74 0.42 8.51
C LEU A 139 12.49 -0.44 8.56
N LYS A 140 12.63 -1.72 8.92
CA LYS A 140 11.50 -2.62 9.19
C LYS A 140 10.64 -2.11 10.34
N ASP A 141 11.26 -1.74 11.46
CA ASP A 141 10.56 -1.20 12.63
C ASP A 141 9.86 0.15 12.32
N ALA A 142 10.42 0.93 11.39
CA ALA A 142 9.79 2.15 10.90
C ALA A 142 8.60 1.90 9.99
N GLY A 143 8.43 0.68 9.45
CA GLY A 143 7.28 0.26 8.67
C GLY A 143 7.56 -0.12 7.22
N CYS A 144 8.83 -0.27 6.81
CA CYS A 144 9.17 -0.84 5.51
C CYS A 144 8.75 -2.32 5.44
N VAL A 145 8.27 -2.73 4.27
CA VAL A 145 7.73 -4.09 4.04
C VAL A 145 8.66 -4.97 3.23
N ALA A 146 9.62 -4.38 2.55
CA ALA A 146 10.61 -5.06 1.71
C ALA A 146 11.86 -4.19 1.57
N VAL A 147 12.88 -4.74 0.91
CA VAL A 147 14.11 -4.03 0.55
C VAL A 147 14.38 -4.16 -0.95
N SER A 148 14.95 -3.12 -1.54
CA SER A 148 15.32 -3.11 -2.95
C SER A 148 16.45 -2.12 -3.20
N ASN A 149 17.25 -2.40 -4.20
CA ASN A 149 18.25 -1.45 -4.72
C ASN A 149 17.85 -0.92 -6.10
N ASP A 150 16.55 -0.82 -6.34
CA ASP A 150 15.90 -0.50 -7.62
C ASP A 150 16.71 0.45 -8.51
N GLY A 151 16.93 0.04 -9.76
CA GLY A 151 17.73 0.76 -10.75
C GLY A 151 19.25 0.72 -10.50
N ARG A 152 19.72 0.03 -9.46
CA ARG A 152 21.14 -0.10 -9.11
C ARG A 152 21.48 -1.56 -8.85
N PRO A 153 22.33 -2.21 -9.65
CA PRO A 153 22.70 -3.60 -9.42
C PRO A 153 23.46 -3.77 -8.09
N LEU A 154 23.34 -4.96 -7.51
CA LEU A 154 24.12 -5.39 -6.35
C LEU A 154 25.15 -6.42 -6.85
N ASP A 155 26.36 -5.97 -7.15
CA ASP A 155 27.41 -6.82 -7.73
C ASP A 155 28.21 -7.61 -6.68
N ASN A 156 28.06 -7.26 -5.40
CA ASN A 156 28.73 -7.94 -4.30
C ASN A 156 27.85 -9.06 -3.73
N ALA A 157 28.14 -10.31 -4.12
CA ALA A 157 27.39 -11.49 -3.70
C ALA A 157 27.38 -11.70 -2.16
N GLU A 158 28.48 -11.35 -1.47
CA GLU A 158 28.56 -11.42 -0.01
C GLU A 158 27.62 -10.40 0.66
N LEU A 159 27.54 -9.20 0.11
CA LEU A 159 26.57 -8.19 0.58
C LEU A 159 25.12 -8.64 0.38
N VAL A 160 24.81 -9.20 -0.80
CA VAL A 160 23.48 -9.76 -1.10
C VAL A 160 23.14 -10.88 -0.11
N ARG A 161 24.07 -11.81 0.13
CA ARG A 161 23.88 -12.90 1.11
C ARG A 161 23.53 -12.34 2.50
N ARG A 162 24.27 -11.35 2.98
CA ARG A 162 24.02 -10.72 4.29
C ARG A 162 22.65 -10.02 4.34
N ILE A 163 22.28 -9.28 3.29
CA ILE A 163 20.96 -8.63 3.19
C ILE A 163 19.83 -9.65 3.29
N MET A 164 20.00 -10.82 2.68
CA MET A 164 18.98 -11.88 2.69
C MET A 164 18.92 -12.68 3.99
N GLU A 165 20.02 -12.76 4.73
CA GLU A 165 20.09 -13.47 6.02
C GLU A 165 19.58 -12.61 7.18
N TYR A 166 19.65 -11.30 7.05
CA TYR A 166 19.27 -10.33 8.07
C TYR A 166 17.76 -10.07 8.07
#